data_a2518cb4c32353debc58755df5dc0e75
#
_entry.id   a2518cb4c32353debc58755df5dc0e75
#
_cell.length_a   1.000
_cell.length_b   1.000
_cell.length_c   1.000
_cell.angle_alpha   90.00
_cell.angle_beta   90.00
_cell.angle_gamma   90.00
#
_symmetry.space_group_name_H-M   'P 1'
#
loop_
_entity.id
_entity.type
_entity.pdbx_description
1 polymer ?
#
loop_
_entity_poly.entity_id
_entity_poly.type
_entity_poly.pdbx_seq_one_letter_code
_entity_poly.pdbx_strand_id
1 'polypeptide(L)'
;MNRVLHPQPDITSQITFLKQRDQNEIAMLVQRIALLQNIVRESKLVTRDFPGLASAVRRIANIDGFSTGSVDSCTLDQGYRDDPRIAVGDAVLAHQALVGRLVSVGPETCTVRLLTDPRMKEIAAIVRPAPDGQISIDPQCFVHGRGNGLMRCRPNEALGYSPPRPGDLLLLNDSDWPAAVNGAVIGVVNAVRPSNRTSLRWKLKITPRVDVQQIHHVWIVLTARR
;
A
#
# COMPACT_ATOMS: atom_id res chain seq x y z
N MET A 1 69.75 -14.70 26.47
CA MET A 1 68.39 -15.32 26.14
C MET A 1 67.34 -14.40 26.68
N ASN A 2 66.74 -13.52 25.82
CA ASN A 2 65.65 -12.65 26.21
C ASN A 2 64.32 -13.37 25.93
N ARG A 3 63.60 -13.74 26.99
CA ARG A 3 62.20 -14.23 26.88
C ARG A 3 61.32 -13.01 26.58
N VAL A 4 60.78 -12.96 25.37
CA VAL A 4 59.72 -12.05 25.01
C VAL A 4 58.46 -12.53 25.72
N LEU A 5 58.06 -11.80 26.77
CA LEU A 5 56.74 -11.97 27.40
C LEU A 5 55.65 -11.46 26.43
N HIS A 6 54.86 -12.35 25.83
CA HIS A 6 53.67 -11.99 25.10
C HIS A 6 52.66 -11.40 26.11
N PRO A 7 52.13 -10.19 25.89
CA PRO A 7 51.10 -9.65 26.75
C PRO A 7 49.87 -10.56 26.68
N GLN A 8 49.42 -11.07 27.82
CA GLN A 8 48.15 -11.80 27.91
C GLN A 8 47.02 -10.83 27.55
N PRO A 9 46.06 -11.23 26.70
CA PRO A 9 44.93 -10.38 26.38
C PRO A 9 44.12 -10.12 27.65
N ASP A 10 43.81 -8.83 27.87
CA ASP A 10 43.05 -8.37 29.04
C ASP A 10 41.64 -9.00 29.01
N ILE A 11 41.41 -9.95 29.90
CA ILE A 11 40.19 -10.72 30.05
C ILE A 11 38.99 -9.76 30.27
N THR A 12 39.23 -8.65 30.95
CA THR A 12 38.20 -7.62 31.21
C THR A 12 37.71 -6.95 29.91
N SER A 13 38.61 -6.66 28.99
CA SER A 13 38.28 -6.10 27.67
C SER A 13 37.49 -7.08 26.82
N GLN A 14 37.82 -8.37 26.87
CA GLN A 14 37.10 -9.44 26.15
C GLN A 14 35.65 -9.60 26.70
N ILE A 15 35.49 -9.60 28.01
CA ILE A 15 34.17 -9.69 28.66
C ILE A 15 33.32 -8.47 28.29
N THR A 16 33.90 -7.28 28.28
CA THR A 16 33.18 -6.05 27.90
C THR A 16 32.73 -6.08 26.44
N PHE A 17 33.61 -6.52 25.55
CA PHE A 17 33.28 -6.67 24.12
C PHE A 17 32.16 -7.68 23.88
N LEU A 18 32.18 -8.85 24.55
CA LEU A 18 31.14 -9.86 24.45
C LEU A 18 29.79 -9.32 24.96
N LYS A 19 29.78 -8.65 26.12
CA LYS A 19 28.57 -8.03 26.66
C LYS A 19 27.98 -6.99 25.69
N GLN A 20 28.82 -6.16 25.08
CA GLN A 20 28.38 -5.17 24.12
C GLN A 20 27.76 -5.81 22.87
N ARG A 21 28.38 -6.89 22.37
CA ARG A 21 27.86 -7.65 21.23
C ARG A 21 26.51 -8.28 21.55
N ASP A 22 26.39 -8.91 22.72
CA ASP A 22 25.13 -9.54 23.15
C ASP A 22 24.01 -8.50 23.34
N GLN A 23 24.33 -7.33 23.91
CA GLN A 23 23.37 -6.24 24.01
C GLN A 23 22.90 -5.73 22.65
N ASN A 24 23.80 -5.61 21.66
CA ASN A 24 23.45 -5.20 20.31
C ASN A 24 22.56 -6.25 19.61
N GLU A 25 22.86 -7.54 19.80
CA GLU A 25 22.06 -8.65 19.27
C GLU A 25 20.65 -8.67 19.88
N ILE A 26 20.55 -8.51 21.20
CA ILE A 26 19.27 -8.39 21.91
C ILE A 26 18.47 -7.19 21.37
N ALA A 27 19.11 -6.03 21.18
CA ALA A 27 18.44 -4.85 20.65
C ALA A 27 17.89 -5.08 19.23
N MET A 28 18.66 -5.73 18.35
CA MET A 28 18.19 -6.10 17.01
C MET A 28 17.02 -7.09 17.06
N LEU A 29 17.08 -8.11 17.93
CA LEU A 29 15.99 -9.07 18.08
C LEU A 29 14.71 -8.41 18.59
N VAL A 30 14.81 -7.49 19.57
CA VAL A 30 13.66 -6.73 20.08
C VAL A 30 13.03 -5.88 18.97
N GLN A 31 13.82 -5.19 18.15
CA GLN A 31 13.32 -4.43 17.01
C GLN A 31 12.61 -5.35 16.00
N ARG A 32 13.19 -6.52 15.70
CA ARG A 32 12.58 -7.49 14.77
C ARG A 32 11.25 -8.04 15.29
N ILE A 33 11.17 -8.33 16.59
CA ILE A 33 9.93 -8.75 17.25
C ILE A 33 8.86 -7.65 17.14
N ALA A 34 9.21 -6.39 17.44
CA ALA A 34 8.28 -5.27 17.35
C ALA A 34 7.74 -5.09 15.90
N LEU A 35 8.62 -5.22 14.91
CA LEU A 35 8.23 -5.18 13.50
C LEU A 35 7.24 -6.31 13.16
N LEU A 36 7.55 -7.55 13.54
CA LEU A 36 6.68 -8.69 13.29
C LEU A 36 5.31 -8.57 13.98
N GLN A 37 5.29 -8.04 15.21
CA GLN A 37 4.04 -7.78 15.93
C GLN A 37 3.18 -6.73 15.23
N ASN A 38 3.78 -5.67 14.69
CA ASN A 38 3.06 -4.67 13.89
C ASN A 38 2.46 -5.29 12.62
N ILE A 39 3.24 -6.09 11.89
CA ILE A 39 2.76 -6.80 10.69
C ILE A 39 1.57 -7.71 11.01
N VAL A 40 1.63 -8.48 12.10
CA VAL A 40 0.52 -9.35 12.53
C VAL A 40 -0.71 -8.53 12.89
N ARG A 41 -0.53 -7.39 13.57
CA ARG A 41 -1.64 -6.48 13.92
C ARG A 41 -2.30 -5.91 12.67
N GLU A 42 -1.53 -5.40 11.72
CA GLU A 42 -2.03 -4.88 10.46
C GLU A 42 -2.75 -5.94 9.64
N SER A 43 -2.20 -7.14 9.55
CA SER A 43 -2.85 -8.26 8.86
C SER A 43 -4.24 -8.57 9.43
N LYS A 44 -4.37 -8.54 10.77
CA LYS A 44 -5.67 -8.75 11.44
C LYS A 44 -6.67 -7.63 11.13
N LEU A 45 -6.23 -6.37 11.13
CA LEU A 45 -7.07 -5.24 10.79
C LEU A 45 -7.55 -5.30 9.35
N VAL A 46 -6.67 -5.54 8.40
CA VAL A 46 -7.02 -5.70 6.98
C VAL A 46 -8.02 -6.84 6.78
N THR A 47 -7.83 -7.97 7.44
CA THR A 47 -8.76 -9.11 7.33
C THR A 47 -10.13 -8.81 7.92
N ARG A 48 -10.21 -8.05 9.02
CA ARG A 48 -11.48 -7.68 9.66
C ARG A 48 -12.30 -6.74 8.77
N ASP A 49 -11.64 -5.78 8.16
CA ASP A 49 -12.30 -4.71 7.41
C ASP A 49 -12.60 -5.11 5.95
N PHE A 50 -11.95 -6.15 5.46
CA PHE A 50 -12.18 -6.73 4.13
C PHE A 50 -12.44 -8.24 4.23
N PRO A 51 -13.68 -8.68 4.46
CA PRO A 51 -14.01 -10.09 4.56
C PRO A 51 -13.59 -10.91 3.33
N GLY A 52 -13.63 -10.30 2.14
CA GLY A 52 -13.14 -10.92 0.89
C GLY A 52 -11.64 -11.24 0.91
N LEU A 53 -10.85 -10.51 1.69
CA LEU A 53 -9.41 -10.78 1.87
C LEU A 53 -9.14 -11.89 2.90
N ALA A 54 -10.11 -12.29 3.70
CA ALA A 54 -9.93 -13.37 4.66
C ALA A 54 -9.58 -14.71 3.98
N SER A 55 -10.12 -14.95 2.79
CA SER A 55 -9.86 -16.14 1.96
C SER A 55 -8.75 -15.92 0.92
N ALA A 56 -8.30 -14.70 0.72
CA ALA A 56 -7.26 -14.41 -0.26
C ALA A 56 -5.86 -14.74 0.30
N VAL A 57 -5.05 -15.41 -0.50
CA VAL A 57 -3.64 -15.62 -0.17
C VAL A 57 -2.91 -14.29 -0.37
N ARG A 58 -2.10 -13.92 0.62
CA ARG A 58 -1.36 -12.66 0.62
C ARG A 58 0.12 -12.92 0.85
N ARG A 59 0.96 -12.13 0.17
CA ARG A 59 2.40 -12.12 0.38
C ARG A 59 2.82 -10.74 0.85
N ILE A 60 3.63 -10.67 1.91
CA ILE A 60 4.25 -9.41 2.31
C ILE A 60 5.48 -9.17 1.43
N ALA A 61 5.70 -7.93 1.03
CA ALA A 61 6.85 -7.48 0.28
C ALA A 61 7.34 -6.12 0.81
N ASN A 62 8.65 -5.89 0.77
CA ASN A 62 9.21 -4.59 1.08
C ASN A 62 9.33 -3.74 -0.18
N ILE A 63 9.24 -2.43 -0.03
CA ILE A 63 9.50 -1.50 -1.13
C ILE A 63 11.02 -1.31 -1.20
N ASP A 64 11.61 -1.80 -2.28
CA ASP A 64 13.06 -1.74 -2.54
C ASP A 64 13.48 -0.40 -3.16
N GLY A 65 12.57 0.25 -3.90
CA GLY A 65 12.85 1.55 -4.50
C GLY A 65 11.74 2.09 -5.37
N PHE A 66 11.92 3.33 -5.82
CA PHE A 66 11.04 4.01 -6.75
C PHE A 66 11.74 4.17 -8.11
N SER A 67 11.00 4.12 -9.19
CA SER A 67 11.56 4.31 -10.53
C SER A 67 12.21 5.70 -10.66
N THR A 68 13.43 5.73 -11.17
CA THR A 68 14.15 6.98 -11.43
C THR A 68 13.34 7.89 -12.37
N GLY A 69 13.01 9.09 -11.90
CA GLY A 69 12.25 10.08 -12.67
C GLY A 69 10.73 9.96 -12.61
N SER A 70 10.16 8.97 -11.91
CA SER A 70 8.71 8.84 -11.70
C SER A 70 8.42 8.28 -10.33
N VAL A 71 7.63 9.00 -9.54
CA VAL A 71 7.08 8.50 -8.27
C VAL A 71 5.81 7.67 -8.45
N ASP A 72 5.49 7.28 -9.69
CA ASP A 72 4.25 6.59 -10.05
C ASP A 72 4.43 5.08 -10.21
N SER A 73 5.61 4.56 -9.90
CA SER A 73 5.90 3.12 -9.80
C SER A 73 6.96 2.83 -8.76
N CYS A 74 6.87 1.67 -8.13
CA CYS A 74 7.88 1.19 -7.19
C CYS A 74 8.22 -0.28 -7.45
N THR A 75 9.40 -0.70 -6.98
CA THR A 75 9.89 -2.07 -7.03
C THR A 75 9.71 -2.72 -5.66
N LEU A 76 9.29 -3.96 -5.64
CA LEU A 76 9.18 -4.79 -4.45
C LEU A 76 10.24 -5.89 -4.48
N ASP A 77 10.71 -6.30 -3.32
CA ASP A 77 11.71 -7.36 -3.07
C ASP A 77 11.16 -8.79 -3.17
N GLN A 78 10.10 -8.99 -3.92
CA GLN A 78 9.47 -10.30 -4.12
C GLN A 78 9.29 -10.57 -5.62
N GLY A 79 9.59 -11.81 -6.02
CA GLY A 79 9.42 -12.25 -7.39
C GLY A 79 8.84 -13.67 -7.50
N TYR A 80 8.79 -14.23 -8.70
CA TYR A 80 8.23 -15.57 -8.92
C TYR A 80 9.06 -16.70 -8.30
N ARG A 81 10.34 -16.46 -7.94
CA ARG A 81 11.15 -17.41 -7.18
C ARG A 81 10.75 -17.51 -5.73
N ASP A 82 10.28 -16.40 -5.13
CA ASP A 82 9.82 -16.36 -3.75
C ASP A 82 8.43 -16.98 -3.61
N ASP A 83 7.54 -16.68 -4.57
CA ASP A 83 6.23 -17.32 -4.67
C ASP A 83 5.80 -17.38 -6.15
N PRO A 84 5.73 -18.57 -6.77
CA PRO A 84 5.36 -18.73 -8.19
C PRO A 84 3.92 -18.31 -8.51
N ARG A 85 3.10 -18.01 -7.49
CA ARG A 85 1.74 -17.49 -7.68
C ARG A 85 1.72 -15.99 -7.93
N ILE A 86 2.81 -15.26 -7.60
CA ILE A 86 2.91 -13.82 -7.87
C ILE A 86 2.84 -13.59 -9.37
N ALA A 87 1.95 -12.71 -9.80
CA ALA A 87 1.67 -12.49 -11.21
C ALA A 87 1.33 -11.05 -11.55
N VAL A 88 1.55 -10.71 -12.82
CA VAL A 88 1.07 -9.44 -13.39
C VAL A 88 -0.44 -9.33 -13.22
N GLY A 89 -0.91 -8.17 -12.74
CA GLY A 89 -2.31 -7.92 -12.42
C GLY A 89 -2.68 -8.09 -10.95
N ASP A 90 -1.84 -8.74 -10.15
CA ASP A 90 -2.09 -8.86 -8.71
C ASP A 90 -2.16 -7.48 -8.05
N ALA A 91 -3.10 -7.33 -7.12
CA ALA A 91 -3.32 -6.08 -6.40
C ALA A 91 -2.30 -5.91 -5.28
N VAL A 92 -1.93 -4.67 -5.01
CA VAL A 92 -1.03 -4.31 -3.92
C VAL A 92 -1.75 -3.39 -2.95
N LEU A 93 -1.76 -3.79 -1.67
CA LEU A 93 -2.39 -3.07 -0.57
C LEU A 93 -1.35 -2.61 0.44
N ALA A 94 -1.60 -1.46 1.06
CA ALA A 94 -0.95 -1.04 2.28
C ALA A 94 -2.02 -0.68 3.30
N HIS A 95 -1.99 -1.33 4.46
CA HIS A 95 -3.09 -1.26 5.42
C HIS A 95 -4.44 -1.62 4.76
N GLN A 96 -5.37 -0.70 4.72
CA GLN A 96 -6.70 -0.84 4.10
C GLN A 96 -6.78 -0.13 2.74
N ALA A 97 -5.68 0.40 2.26
CA ALA A 97 -5.64 1.19 1.04
C ALA A 97 -5.08 0.40 -0.14
N LEU A 98 -5.71 0.58 -1.29
CA LEU A 98 -5.17 0.11 -2.55
C LEU A 98 -4.01 1.02 -2.94
N VAL A 99 -2.85 0.42 -3.23
CA VAL A 99 -1.64 1.11 -3.67
C VAL A 99 -1.51 1.09 -5.19
N GLY A 100 -1.80 -0.07 -5.79
CA GLY A 100 -1.67 -0.27 -7.23
C GLY A 100 -1.75 -1.74 -7.61
N ARG A 101 -1.23 -2.07 -8.81
CA ARG A 101 -1.17 -3.46 -9.30
C ARG A 101 0.22 -3.79 -9.86
N LEU A 102 0.58 -5.06 -9.83
CA LEU A 102 1.80 -5.56 -10.46
C LEU A 102 1.70 -5.44 -11.98
N VAL A 103 2.73 -4.85 -12.59
CA VAL A 103 2.84 -4.69 -14.06
C VAL A 103 4.01 -5.47 -14.65
N SER A 104 4.94 -5.89 -13.80
CA SER A 104 6.06 -6.75 -14.18
C SER A 104 6.43 -7.63 -13.01
N VAL A 105 6.77 -8.89 -13.28
CA VAL A 105 7.23 -9.86 -12.27
C VAL A 105 8.49 -10.51 -12.78
N GLY A 106 9.59 -10.27 -12.10
CA GLY A 106 10.89 -10.89 -12.30
C GLY A 106 11.15 -12.05 -11.36
N PRO A 107 12.38 -12.63 -11.40
CA PRO A 107 12.76 -13.75 -10.53
C PRO A 107 12.71 -13.39 -9.04
N GLU A 108 13.24 -12.24 -8.66
CA GLU A 108 13.46 -11.79 -7.29
C GLU A 108 12.73 -10.51 -6.95
N THR A 109 12.26 -9.78 -7.96
CA THR A 109 11.59 -8.48 -7.80
C THR A 109 10.35 -8.38 -8.67
N CYS A 110 9.43 -7.50 -8.30
CA CYS A 110 8.31 -7.12 -9.15
C CYS A 110 8.09 -5.60 -9.14
N THR A 111 7.45 -5.09 -10.18
CA THR A 111 7.15 -3.67 -10.33
C THR A 111 5.67 -3.42 -10.13
N VAL A 112 5.36 -2.50 -9.24
CA VAL A 112 4.00 -1.98 -9.00
C VAL A 112 3.80 -0.70 -9.78
N ARG A 113 2.71 -0.61 -10.51
CA ARG A 113 2.17 0.65 -11.02
C ARG A 113 1.23 1.22 -10.00
N LEU A 114 1.50 2.43 -9.52
CA LEU A 114 0.71 3.09 -8.50
C LEU A 114 -0.58 3.67 -9.08
N LEU A 115 -1.59 3.84 -8.25
CA LEU A 115 -2.87 4.48 -8.66
C LEU A 115 -2.70 5.91 -9.17
N THR A 116 -1.59 6.56 -8.83
CA THR A 116 -1.24 7.91 -9.28
C THR A 116 -0.69 7.97 -10.70
N ASP A 117 -0.27 6.83 -11.27
CA ASP A 117 0.23 6.75 -12.65
C ASP A 117 -0.85 7.21 -13.65
N PRO A 118 -0.55 8.10 -14.59
CA PRO A 118 -1.50 8.58 -15.59
C PRO A 118 -2.14 7.48 -16.45
N ARG A 119 -1.53 6.30 -16.53
CA ARG A 119 -2.06 5.13 -17.24
C ARG A 119 -3.06 4.32 -16.41
N MET A 120 -3.20 4.61 -15.11
CA MET A 120 -4.20 3.97 -14.24
C MET A 120 -5.54 4.65 -14.39
N LYS A 121 -6.58 3.83 -14.60
CA LYS A 121 -7.98 4.25 -14.77
C LYS A 121 -8.85 3.23 -14.07
N GLU A 122 -9.50 3.66 -13.00
CA GLU A 122 -10.25 2.78 -12.10
C GLU A 122 -11.68 3.28 -11.93
N ILE A 123 -12.59 2.38 -11.66
CA ILE A 123 -13.97 2.71 -11.25
C ILE A 123 -14.03 2.68 -9.74
N ALA A 124 -14.52 3.75 -9.15
CA ALA A 124 -14.68 3.86 -7.70
C ALA A 124 -16.09 4.31 -7.34
N ALA A 125 -16.54 3.92 -6.16
CA ALA A 125 -17.71 4.49 -5.51
C ALA A 125 -17.27 5.61 -4.55
N ILE A 126 -18.00 6.71 -4.52
CA ILE A 126 -17.81 7.78 -3.55
C ILE A 126 -18.65 7.45 -2.32
N VAL A 127 -18.01 7.40 -1.15
CA VAL A 127 -18.65 7.01 0.10
C VAL A 127 -18.48 8.14 1.12
N ARG A 128 -19.59 8.53 1.75
CA ARG A 128 -19.58 9.48 2.85
C ARG A 128 -19.89 8.75 4.15
N PRO A 129 -18.95 8.69 5.10
CA PRO A 129 -19.26 8.21 6.44
C PRO A 129 -20.28 9.15 7.09
N ALA A 130 -21.44 8.63 7.46
CA ALA A 130 -22.43 9.38 8.21
C ALA A 130 -22.18 9.23 9.72
N PRO A 131 -22.58 10.20 10.56
CA PRO A 131 -22.36 10.16 12.00
C PRO A 131 -23.04 8.98 12.71
N ASP A 132 -24.10 8.44 12.11
CA ASP A 132 -24.86 7.27 12.58
C ASP A 132 -24.26 5.93 12.12
N GLY A 133 -23.10 5.95 11.46
CA GLY A 133 -22.45 4.77 10.89
C GLY A 133 -23.08 4.28 9.59
N GLN A 134 -24.14 4.94 9.09
CA GLN A 134 -24.66 4.65 7.75
C GLN A 134 -23.71 5.17 6.69
N ILE A 135 -23.54 4.39 5.62
CA ILE A 135 -22.70 4.74 4.50
C ILE A 135 -23.61 5.21 3.38
N SER A 136 -23.55 6.49 3.05
CA SER A 136 -24.18 7.02 1.83
C SER A 136 -23.28 6.67 0.64
N ILE A 137 -23.78 5.85 -0.28
CA ILE A 137 -23.05 5.49 -1.51
C ILE A 137 -23.49 6.48 -2.59
N ASP A 138 -22.56 7.33 -2.97
CA ASP A 138 -22.73 8.25 -4.10
C ASP A 138 -22.32 7.57 -5.43
N PRO A 139 -22.63 8.18 -6.59
CA PRO A 139 -22.46 7.53 -7.88
C PRO A 139 -21.02 7.08 -8.14
N GLN A 140 -20.90 6.06 -8.96
CA GLN A 140 -19.63 5.62 -9.49
C GLN A 140 -18.89 6.77 -10.15
N CYS A 141 -17.59 6.81 -9.96
CA CYS A 141 -16.73 7.79 -10.60
C CYS A 141 -15.52 7.12 -11.27
N PHE A 142 -15.06 7.73 -12.36
CA PHE A 142 -13.84 7.35 -13.02
C PHE A 142 -12.66 8.07 -12.37
N VAL A 143 -11.78 7.29 -11.73
CA VAL A 143 -10.54 7.79 -11.13
C VAL A 143 -9.41 7.66 -12.15
N HIS A 144 -8.60 8.71 -12.28
CA HIS A 144 -7.42 8.71 -13.14
C HIS A 144 -6.21 9.20 -12.35
N GLY A 145 -5.11 8.49 -12.44
CA GLY A 145 -3.81 8.99 -12.03
C GLY A 145 -3.42 10.26 -12.80
N ARG A 146 -2.67 11.13 -12.16
CA ARG A 146 -2.19 12.40 -12.75
C ARG A 146 -0.70 12.59 -12.62
N GLY A 147 -0.03 11.59 -12.03
CA GLY A 147 1.36 11.70 -11.67
C GLY A 147 1.59 12.49 -10.38
N ASN A 148 2.80 12.41 -9.86
CA ASN A 148 3.25 13.17 -8.69
C ASN A 148 2.34 12.99 -7.44
N GLY A 149 1.91 11.77 -7.17
CA GLY A 149 1.07 11.46 -6.00
C GLY A 149 -0.34 12.01 -6.08
N LEU A 150 -0.84 12.38 -7.26
CA LEU A 150 -2.16 12.97 -7.44
C LEU A 150 -3.07 12.08 -8.28
N MET A 151 -4.36 12.13 -7.95
CA MET A 151 -5.44 11.53 -8.73
C MET A 151 -6.55 12.53 -8.96
N ARG A 152 -7.36 12.28 -9.97
CA ARG A 152 -8.55 13.05 -10.29
C ARG A 152 -9.72 12.11 -10.54
N CYS A 153 -10.88 12.47 -9.99
CA CYS A 153 -12.12 11.76 -10.25
C CYS A 153 -13.10 12.64 -11.00
N ARG A 154 -13.90 12.01 -11.86
CA ARG A 154 -15.08 12.59 -12.49
C ARG A 154 -16.26 11.70 -12.16
N PRO A 155 -17.17 12.16 -11.29
CA PRO A 155 -18.39 11.41 -11.00
C PRO A 155 -19.19 11.19 -12.28
N ASN A 156 -19.78 10.00 -12.40
CA ASN A 156 -20.73 9.72 -13.45
C ASN A 156 -22.05 10.41 -13.09
N GLU A 157 -22.61 11.17 -14.00
CA GLU A 157 -23.81 11.96 -13.72
C GLU A 157 -25.01 11.05 -13.48
N ALA A 158 -25.49 11.04 -12.25
CA ALA A 158 -26.82 10.56 -11.94
C ALA A 158 -27.56 11.70 -11.21
N LEU A 159 -28.68 12.12 -11.76
CA LEU A 159 -29.60 13.06 -11.15
C LEU A 159 -30.06 12.53 -9.78
N GLY A 160 -29.95 13.34 -8.73
CA GLY A 160 -30.50 13.02 -7.42
C GLY A 160 -29.49 12.71 -6.31
N TYR A 161 -28.19 12.72 -6.59
CA TYR A 161 -27.16 12.48 -5.56
C TYR A 161 -26.70 13.78 -4.88
N SER A 162 -26.38 13.65 -3.60
CA SER A 162 -25.72 14.74 -2.87
C SER A 162 -24.37 15.09 -3.51
N PRO A 163 -24.05 16.39 -3.67
CA PRO A 163 -22.75 16.77 -4.24
C PRO A 163 -21.59 16.21 -3.39
N PRO A 164 -20.52 15.71 -4.02
CA PRO A 164 -19.32 15.27 -3.32
C PRO A 164 -18.76 16.38 -2.44
N ARG A 165 -18.14 16.03 -1.32
CA ARG A 165 -17.52 16.97 -0.38
C ARG A 165 -16.08 16.61 -0.09
N PRO A 166 -15.22 17.56 0.29
CA PRO A 166 -13.93 17.24 0.88
C PRO A 166 -14.12 16.32 2.10
N GLY A 167 -13.28 15.28 2.19
CA GLY A 167 -13.38 14.24 3.21
C GLY A 167 -14.14 12.97 2.78
N ASP A 168 -14.93 13.01 1.69
CA ASP A 168 -15.53 11.80 1.16
C ASP A 168 -14.45 10.79 0.73
N LEU A 169 -14.72 9.49 0.92
CA LEU A 169 -13.80 8.41 0.56
C LEU A 169 -14.11 7.89 -0.84
N LEU A 170 -13.08 7.41 -1.52
CA LEU A 170 -13.22 6.64 -2.75
C LEU A 170 -12.89 5.18 -2.46
N LEU A 171 -13.84 4.29 -2.72
CA LEU A 171 -13.67 2.86 -2.61
C LEU A 171 -13.63 2.23 -4.00
N LEU A 172 -12.72 1.28 -4.19
CA LEU A 172 -12.64 0.51 -5.44
C LEU A 172 -13.96 -0.22 -5.69
N ASN A 173 -14.51 -0.06 -6.88
CA ASN A 173 -15.70 -0.76 -7.36
C ASN A 173 -15.55 -1.06 -8.85
N ASP A 174 -14.56 -1.88 -9.16
CA ASP A 174 -14.14 -2.16 -10.53
C ASP A 174 -13.97 -3.65 -10.75
N SER A 175 -14.66 -4.20 -11.75
CA SER A 175 -14.61 -5.62 -12.11
C SER A 175 -13.28 -6.08 -12.69
N ASP A 176 -12.45 -5.15 -13.16
CA ASP A 176 -11.11 -5.45 -13.69
C ASP A 176 -10.08 -5.75 -12.59
N TRP A 177 -10.50 -5.63 -11.33
CA TRP A 177 -9.72 -5.96 -10.16
C TRP A 177 -10.21 -7.25 -9.49
N PRO A 178 -9.34 -7.97 -8.79
CA PRO A 178 -9.76 -9.12 -7.97
C PRO A 178 -10.90 -8.74 -7.03
N ALA A 179 -11.94 -9.55 -6.97
CA ALA A 179 -13.10 -9.29 -6.10
C ALA A 179 -12.72 -9.11 -4.62
N ALA A 180 -11.62 -9.75 -4.19
CA ALA A 180 -11.09 -9.64 -2.83
C ALA A 180 -10.66 -8.22 -2.44
N VAL A 181 -10.34 -7.34 -3.40
CA VAL A 181 -9.92 -5.96 -3.14
C VAL A 181 -11.00 -4.92 -3.42
N ASN A 182 -12.19 -5.33 -3.92
CA ASN A 182 -13.30 -4.42 -4.05
C ASN A 182 -13.73 -3.88 -2.67
N GLY A 183 -13.98 -2.59 -2.60
CA GLY A 183 -14.18 -1.88 -1.34
C GLY A 183 -12.90 -1.35 -0.69
N ALA A 184 -11.72 -1.67 -1.22
CA ALA A 184 -10.47 -1.07 -0.75
C ALA A 184 -10.47 0.45 -0.94
N VAL A 185 -9.94 1.18 0.04
CA VAL A 185 -9.87 2.63 -0.05
C VAL A 185 -8.82 3.04 -1.07
N ILE A 186 -9.22 3.77 -2.10
CA ILE A 186 -8.32 4.36 -3.10
C ILE A 186 -7.74 5.67 -2.55
N GLY A 187 -8.60 6.54 -2.02
CA GLY A 187 -8.17 7.86 -1.56
C GLY A 187 -9.30 8.67 -0.95
N VAL A 188 -9.00 9.93 -0.70
CA VAL A 188 -9.89 10.90 -0.07
C VAL A 188 -10.09 12.08 -1.01
N VAL A 189 -11.32 12.58 -1.09
CA VAL A 189 -11.63 13.83 -1.80
C VAL A 189 -10.98 14.98 -1.04
N ASN A 190 -10.01 15.63 -1.67
CA ASN A 190 -9.35 16.80 -1.09
C ASN A 190 -10.02 18.12 -1.52
N ALA A 191 -10.45 18.21 -2.79
CA ALA A 191 -11.12 19.40 -3.30
C ALA A 191 -12.16 19.05 -4.34
N VAL A 192 -13.23 19.84 -4.34
CA VAL A 192 -14.35 19.72 -5.28
C VAL A 192 -14.45 21.03 -6.06
N ARG A 193 -14.52 20.94 -7.38
CA ARG A 193 -14.68 22.11 -8.26
C ARG A 193 -15.78 21.82 -9.29
N PRO A 194 -16.64 22.79 -9.62
CA PRO A 194 -17.57 22.64 -10.72
C PRO A 194 -16.80 22.49 -12.05
N SER A 195 -17.34 21.73 -12.96
CA SER A 195 -16.78 21.63 -14.31
C SER A 195 -17.20 22.86 -15.13
N ASN A 196 -16.23 23.50 -15.79
CA ASN A 196 -16.48 24.70 -16.60
C ASN A 196 -17.43 24.45 -17.81
N ARG A 197 -17.77 23.20 -18.10
CA ARG A 197 -18.61 22.84 -19.27
C ARG A 197 -20.10 22.68 -18.93
N THR A 198 -20.43 22.33 -17.71
CA THR A 198 -21.83 22.19 -17.23
C THR A 198 -21.86 22.37 -15.73
N SER A 199 -22.82 23.10 -15.20
CA SER A 199 -22.99 23.34 -13.76
C SER A 199 -23.30 22.07 -12.95
N LEU A 200 -23.64 20.98 -13.62
CA LEU A 200 -24.00 19.68 -13.01
C LEU A 200 -22.82 18.71 -12.89
N ARG A 201 -21.65 19.06 -13.42
CA ARG A 201 -20.46 18.16 -13.40
C ARG A 201 -19.41 18.64 -12.41
N TRP A 202 -18.88 17.71 -11.65
CA TRP A 202 -17.85 17.97 -10.66
C TRP A 202 -16.49 17.43 -11.13
N LYS A 203 -15.44 18.12 -10.75
CA LYS A 203 -14.04 17.66 -10.84
C LYS A 203 -13.51 17.52 -9.43
N LEU A 204 -13.12 16.32 -9.06
CA LEU A 204 -12.60 16.03 -7.73
C LEU A 204 -11.07 15.89 -7.80
N LYS A 205 -10.38 16.57 -6.91
CA LYS A 205 -8.96 16.30 -6.62
C LYS A 205 -8.92 15.26 -5.52
N ILE A 206 -8.25 14.15 -5.77
CA ILE A 206 -8.12 13.02 -4.87
C ILE A 206 -6.69 12.92 -4.38
N THR A 207 -6.51 12.73 -3.09
CA THR A 207 -5.24 12.36 -2.48
C THR A 207 -5.29 10.87 -2.18
N PRO A 208 -4.28 10.06 -2.56
CA PRO A 208 -4.17 8.67 -2.15
C PRO A 208 -4.33 8.53 -0.64
N ARG A 209 -4.94 7.44 -0.18
CA ARG A 209 -5.11 7.18 1.25
C ARG A 209 -3.78 6.96 1.95
N VAL A 210 -2.80 6.42 1.24
CA VAL A 210 -1.46 6.12 1.74
C VAL A 210 -0.43 6.80 0.85
N ASP A 211 0.51 7.46 1.48
CA ASP A 211 1.72 7.94 0.80
C ASP A 211 2.73 6.79 0.75
N VAL A 212 2.94 6.27 -0.46
CA VAL A 212 3.82 5.12 -0.69
C VAL A 212 5.27 5.41 -0.30
N GLN A 213 5.69 6.67 -0.30
CA GLN A 213 7.04 7.05 0.11
C GLN A 213 7.28 6.94 1.63
N GLN A 214 6.20 6.83 2.41
CA GLN A 214 6.27 6.72 3.88
C GLN A 214 6.06 5.31 4.40
N ILE A 215 5.83 4.34 3.54
CA ILE A 215 5.64 2.94 3.92
C ILE A 215 6.83 2.09 3.48
N HIS A 216 7.12 1.06 4.25
CA HIS A 216 8.25 0.16 3.98
C HIS A 216 7.80 -1.19 3.44
N HIS A 217 6.58 -1.61 3.74
CA HIS A 217 6.04 -2.90 3.32
C HIS A 217 4.60 -2.79 2.81
N VAL A 218 4.25 -3.71 1.93
CA VAL A 218 2.95 -3.83 1.30
C VAL A 218 2.50 -5.29 1.27
N TRP A 219 1.24 -5.52 0.96
CA TRP A 219 0.67 -6.84 0.76
C TRP A 219 0.36 -7.05 -0.73
N ILE A 220 0.93 -8.09 -1.33
CA ILE A 220 0.53 -8.57 -2.64
C ILE A 220 -0.66 -9.53 -2.42
N VAL A 221 -1.80 -9.23 -3.03
CA VAL A 221 -3.01 -10.07 -2.99
C VAL A 221 -2.97 -10.99 -4.19
N LEU A 222 -2.68 -12.26 -3.93
CA LEU A 222 -2.53 -13.26 -4.98
C LEU A 222 -3.90 -13.64 -5.55
N THR A 223 -4.07 -13.47 -6.83
CA THR A 223 -5.31 -13.82 -7.54
C THR A 223 -5.35 -15.33 -7.80
N ALA A 224 -6.42 -15.99 -7.34
CA ALA A 224 -6.65 -17.39 -7.74
C ALA A 224 -6.85 -17.41 -9.26
N ARG A 225 -5.90 -17.95 -10.00
CA ARG A 225 -6.04 -18.20 -11.44
C ARG A 225 -6.94 -19.42 -11.60
N ARG A 226 -8.03 -19.24 -12.33
CA ARG A 226 -8.85 -20.36 -12.83
C ARG A 226 -8.16 -21.00 -14.03
#